data_90347c8b5d4b51f0bca68356054b4bd5
#
_entry.id   90347c8b5d4b51f0bca68356054b4bd5
#
_cell.length_a   1.000
_cell.length_b   1.000
_cell.length_c   1.000
_cell.angle_alpha   90.00
_cell.angle_beta   90.00
_cell.angle_gamma   90.00
#
_symmetry.space_group_name_H-M   'P 1'
#
loop_
_entity.id
_entity.type
_entity.pdbx_description
1 polymer ?
#
loop_
_entity_poly.entity_id
_entity_poly.type
_entity_poly.pdbx_seq_one_letter_code
_entity_poly.pdbx_strand_id
1 'polypeptide(L)'
;MEDKIYTTDELVEAGIYTTDFDFMDKPGEYIGTLLFKGSSYRGLLRVFFLLEDGRQIITPVFKWQKFLGFFHIPVGTKLLLTYVNGRDDKVYLKKIAMVE
;
A
#
# COMPACT_ATOMS: atom_id res chain seq x y z
N MET A 1 4.38 -14.41 -13.90
CA MET A 1 2.93 -14.10 -13.83
C MET A 1 2.75 -12.77 -13.12
N GLU A 2 2.07 -11.84 -13.75
CA GLU A 2 1.84 -10.53 -13.13
C GLU A 2 0.74 -10.63 -12.07
N ASP A 3 0.93 -9.94 -10.97
CA ASP A 3 -0.08 -9.87 -9.93
C ASP A 3 -1.27 -9.04 -10.40
N LYS A 4 -2.44 -9.45 -9.96
CA LYS A 4 -3.67 -8.75 -10.29
C LYS A 4 -3.74 -7.40 -9.57
N ILE A 5 -4.13 -6.38 -10.31
CA ILE A 5 -4.49 -5.07 -9.76
C ILE A 5 -6.01 -5.02 -9.74
N TYR A 6 -6.57 -4.98 -8.55
CA TYR A 6 -8.01 -5.04 -8.36
C TYR A 6 -8.68 -3.69 -8.59
N THR A 7 -9.83 -3.70 -9.27
CA THR A 7 -10.71 -2.53 -9.26
C THR A 7 -11.45 -2.49 -7.92
N THR A 8 -12.09 -1.37 -7.62
CA THR A 8 -12.88 -1.24 -6.39
C THR A 8 -13.95 -2.32 -6.29
N ASP A 9 -14.68 -2.57 -7.38
CA ASP A 9 -15.72 -3.61 -7.39
C ASP A 9 -15.12 -5.00 -7.17
N GLU A 10 -13.98 -5.28 -7.79
CA GLU A 10 -13.31 -6.56 -7.61
C GLU A 10 -12.79 -6.77 -6.18
N LEU A 11 -12.34 -5.71 -5.51
CA LEU A 11 -11.96 -5.80 -4.10
C LEU A 11 -13.15 -6.22 -3.23
N VAL A 12 -14.30 -5.61 -3.47
CA VAL A 12 -15.52 -5.95 -2.74
C VAL A 12 -15.90 -7.40 -2.99
N GLU A 13 -15.88 -7.84 -4.25
CA GLU A 13 -16.22 -9.23 -4.61
C GLU A 13 -15.26 -10.24 -3.98
N ALA A 14 -14.00 -9.87 -3.83
CA ALA A 14 -12.97 -10.72 -3.20
C ALA A 14 -13.07 -10.70 -1.67
N GLY A 15 -13.96 -9.90 -1.08
CA GLY A 15 -14.10 -9.78 0.36
C GLY A 15 -13.02 -8.90 1.02
N ILE A 16 -12.36 -8.07 0.24
CA ILE A 16 -11.33 -7.17 0.74
C ILE A 16 -11.97 -5.81 1.05
N TYR A 17 -12.18 -5.52 2.31
CA TYR A 17 -12.82 -4.28 2.74
C TYR A 17 -11.79 -3.29 3.26
N THR A 18 -11.84 -2.06 2.75
CA THR A 18 -10.91 -1.01 3.17
C THR A 18 -11.04 -0.68 4.65
N THR A 19 -12.20 -0.96 5.24
CA THR A 19 -12.44 -0.75 6.67
C THR A 19 -11.65 -1.71 7.57
N ASP A 20 -11.11 -2.80 7.00
CA ASP A 20 -10.27 -3.75 7.74
C ASP A 20 -8.81 -3.28 7.81
N PHE A 21 -8.51 -2.14 7.21
CA PHE A 21 -7.15 -1.59 7.11
C PHE A 21 -7.14 -0.17 7.68
N ASP A 22 -6.05 0.16 8.36
CA ASP A 22 -5.84 1.49 8.93
C ASP A 22 -4.81 2.27 8.12
N PHE A 23 -4.90 3.59 8.19
CA PHE A 23 -3.84 4.44 7.68
C PHE A 23 -2.70 4.49 8.70
N MET A 24 -1.46 4.61 8.21
CA MET A 24 -0.33 4.77 9.11
C MET A 24 -0.47 6.06 9.91
N ASP A 25 -0.30 5.96 11.23
CA ASP A 25 -0.52 7.05 12.16
C ASP A 25 0.77 7.69 12.67
N LYS A 26 1.91 7.00 12.53
CA LYS A 26 3.20 7.48 13.04
C LYS A 26 4.29 7.37 11.98
N PRO A 27 5.16 8.39 11.86
CA PRO A 27 6.31 8.29 10.96
C PRO A 27 7.30 7.25 11.49
N GLY A 28 8.16 6.77 10.62
CA GLY A 28 9.19 5.79 10.94
C GLY A 28 9.40 4.80 9.84
N GLU A 29 10.19 3.79 10.12
CA GLU A 29 10.46 2.71 9.19
C GLU A 29 9.75 1.44 9.67
N TYR A 30 9.06 0.78 8.74
CA TYR A 30 8.28 -0.41 9.03
C TYR A 30 8.54 -1.47 7.98
N ILE A 31 8.55 -2.73 8.39
CA ILE A 31 8.63 -3.83 7.44
C ILE A 31 7.21 -4.35 7.23
N GLY A 32 6.79 -4.37 5.98
CA GLY A 32 5.47 -4.83 5.60
C GLY A 32 5.49 -5.74 4.39
N THR A 33 4.54 -6.66 4.34
CA THR A 33 4.34 -7.54 3.20
C THR A 33 3.25 -6.95 2.33
N LEU A 34 3.52 -6.85 1.02
CA LEU A 34 2.54 -6.35 0.06
C LEU A 34 1.44 -7.39 -0.11
N LEU A 35 0.21 -7.05 0.25
CA LEU A 35 -0.92 -7.96 0.19
C LEU A 35 -1.71 -7.83 -1.11
N PHE A 36 -2.09 -6.60 -1.47
CA PHE A 36 -2.95 -6.32 -2.62
C PHE A 36 -2.59 -5.00 -3.26
N LYS A 37 -2.91 -4.89 -4.55
CA LYS A 37 -2.83 -3.64 -5.31
C LYS A 37 -4.21 -3.33 -5.83
N GLY A 38 -4.69 -2.12 -5.58
CA GLY A 38 -5.99 -1.67 -6.06
C GLY A 38 -5.87 -0.43 -6.93
N SER A 39 -6.72 -0.30 -7.91
CA SER A 39 -6.77 0.88 -8.76
C SER A 39 -8.18 1.47 -8.80
N SER A 40 -8.25 2.78 -8.91
CA SER A 40 -9.50 3.47 -9.19
C SER A 40 -9.64 3.71 -10.69
N TYR A 41 -10.85 4.06 -11.11
CA TYR A 41 -11.12 4.40 -12.50
C TYR A 41 -10.36 5.64 -13.01
N ARG A 42 -9.78 6.42 -12.09
CA ARG A 42 -9.00 7.62 -12.44
C ARG A 42 -7.51 7.32 -12.57
N GLY A 43 -7.11 6.07 -12.57
CA GLY A 43 -5.70 5.69 -12.63
C GLY A 43 -4.95 5.97 -11.34
N LEU A 44 -5.65 6.01 -10.22
CA LEU A 44 -5.04 6.13 -8.91
C LEU A 44 -4.76 4.74 -8.34
N LEU A 45 -3.62 4.58 -7.71
CA LEU A 45 -3.20 3.32 -7.10
C LEU A 45 -3.37 3.38 -5.58
N ARG A 46 -3.74 2.26 -5.01
CA ARG A 46 -3.80 2.06 -3.57
C ARG A 46 -3.20 0.70 -3.27
N VAL A 47 -2.34 0.62 -2.26
CA VAL A 47 -1.72 -0.65 -1.89
C VAL A 47 -2.01 -0.98 -0.44
N PHE A 48 -2.00 -2.28 -0.16
CA PHE A 48 -2.37 -2.85 1.14
C PHE A 48 -1.19 -3.64 1.67
N PHE A 49 -0.81 -3.40 2.92
CA PHE A 49 0.32 -4.05 3.57
C PHE A 49 -0.08 -4.75 4.86
N LEU A 50 0.61 -5.85 5.15
CA LEU A 50 0.59 -6.47 6.48
C LEU A 50 1.94 -6.20 7.12
N LEU A 51 1.95 -5.44 8.21
CA LEU A 51 3.17 -5.14 8.95
C LEU A 51 3.59 -6.32 9.83
N GLU A 52 4.86 -6.37 10.21
CA GLU A 52 5.38 -7.45 11.06
C GLU A 52 4.71 -7.49 12.44
N ASP A 53 4.20 -6.36 12.93
CA ASP A 53 3.47 -6.30 14.19
C ASP A 53 2.02 -6.76 14.09
N GLY A 54 1.57 -7.17 12.90
CA GLY A 54 0.23 -7.67 12.66
C GLY A 54 -0.77 -6.63 12.18
N ARG A 55 -0.39 -5.35 12.14
CA ARG A 55 -1.29 -4.30 11.64
C ARG A 55 -1.48 -4.41 10.14
N GLN A 56 -2.70 -4.19 9.70
CA GLN A 56 -3.05 -4.11 8.29
C GLN A 56 -3.16 -2.64 7.90
N ILE A 57 -2.30 -2.21 6.98
CA ILE A 57 -2.18 -0.80 6.60
C ILE A 57 -2.56 -0.61 5.13
N ILE A 58 -3.31 0.44 4.88
CA ILE A 58 -3.69 0.86 3.54
C ILE A 58 -3.08 2.23 3.24
N THR A 59 -2.67 2.45 2.00
CA THR A 59 -2.22 3.78 1.59
C THR A 59 -3.41 4.62 1.13
N PRO A 60 -3.35 5.96 1.28
CA PRO A 60 -4.24 6.82 0.52
C PRO A 60 -4.03 6.60 -0.97
N VAL A 61 -5.03 6.90 -1.78
CA VAL A 61 -4.87 6.79 -3.23
C VAL A 61 -3.83 7.81 -3.71
N PHE A 62 -2.97 7.40 -4.61
CA PHE A 62 -1.94 8.25 -5.19
C PHE A 62 -1.81 7.97 -6.69
N LYS A 63 -1.22 8.93 -7.41
CA LYS A 63 -0.99 8.77 -8.85
C LYS A 63 0.03 7.67 -9.08
N TRP A 64 -0.23 6.82 -10.07
CA TRP A 64 0.64 5.70 -10.43
C TRP A 64 2.08 6.14 -10.68
N GLN A 65 2.27 7.32 -11.27
CA GLN A 65 3.58 7.85 -11.59
C GLN A 65 4.48 8.06 -10.37
N LYS A 66 3.90 8.22 -9.20
CA LYS A 66 4.66 8.48 -7.97
C LYS A 66 5.39 7.24 -7.48
N PHE A 67 4.81 6.06 -7.66
CA PHE A 67 5.39 4.80 -7.19
C PHE A 67 5.25 3.72 -8.27
N LEU A 68 5.84 3.96 -9.44
CA LEU A 68 5.81 3.00 -10.56
C LEU A 68 6.39 1.65 -10.18
N GLY A 69 7.29 1.62 -9.20
CA GLY A 69 7.89 0.38 -8.73
C GLY A 69 6.87 -0.66 -8.25
N PHE A 70 5.72 -0.23 -7.75
CA PHE A 70 4.70 -1.18 -7.29
C PHE A 70 4.15 -2.07 -8.40
N PHE A 71 4.25 -1.65 -9.65
CA PHE A 71 3.85 -2.48 -10.78
C PHE A 71 4.72 -3.73 -10.90
N HIS A 72 5.98 -3.60 -10.50
CA HIS A 72 6.97 -4.67 -10.69
C HIS A 72 7.24 -5.45 -9.41
N ILE A 73 6.66 -5.06 -8.29
CA ILE A 73 6.84 -5.73 -7.01
C ILE A 73 5.74 -6.77 -6.85
N PRO A 74 6.08 -8.07 -6.77
CA PRO A 74 5.06 -9.11 -6.58
C PRO A 74 4.37 -9.01 -5.22
N VAL A 75 3.09 -9.37 -5.19
CA VAL A 75 2.36 -9.57 -3.95
C VAL A 75 3.08 -10.64 -3.13
N GLY A 76 3.16 -10.45 -1.81
CA GLY A 76 3.92 -11.33 -0.92
C GLY A 76 5.34 -10.86 -0.66
N THR A 77 5.82 -9.83 -1.35
CA THR A 77 7.16 -9.30 -1.15
C THR A 77 7.21 -8.48 0.13
N LYS A 78 8.26 -8.69 0.93
CA LYS A 78 8.53 -7.85 2.11
C LYS A 78 9.26 -6.59 1.68
N LEU A 79 8.80 -5.47 2.20
CA LEU A 79 9.33 -4.15 1.88
C LEU A 79 9.63 -3.36 3.14
N LEU A 80 10.68 -2.56 3.09
CA LEU A 80 10.94 -1.55 4.10
C LEU A 80 10.20 -0.28 3.68
N LEU A 81 9.26 0.13 4.51
CA LEU A 81 8.39 1.27 4.26
C LEU A 81 8.83 2.44 5.12
N THR A 82 9.17 3.55 4.49
CA THR A 82 9.54 4.76 5.20
C THR A 82 8.40 5.76 5.16
N TYR A 83 7.86 6.07 6.33
CA TYR A 83 6.79 7.04 6.51
C TYR A 83 7.33 8.31 7.16
N VAL A 84 6.88 9.45 6.69
CA VAL A 84 7.30 10.75 7.21
C VAL A 84 6.07 11.62 7.49
N ASN A 85 6.26 12.62 8.33
CA ASN A 85 5.24 13.64 8.53
C ASN A 85 5.23 14.58 7.33
N GLY A 86 4.04 14.78 6.78
CA GLY A 86 3.82 15.77 5.76
C GLY A 86 3.23 17.05 6.34
N ARG A 87 2.68 17.89 5.47
CA ARG A 87 1.93 19.07 5.88
C ARG A 87 0.65 18.60 6.59
N ASP A 88 0.15 19.40 7.51
CA ASP A 88 -1.08 19.16 8.27
C ASP A 88 -0.99 17.94 9.20
N ASP A 89 0.22 17.62 9.66
CA ASP A 89 0.48 16.50 10.58
C ASP A 89 0.05 15.14 10.06
N LYS A 90 -0.13 15.01 8.76
CA LYS A 90 -0.46 13.73 8.13
C LYS A 90 0.79 12.93 7.84
N VAL A 91 0.70 11.63 8.09
CA VAL A 91 1.79 10.70 7.80
C VAL A 91 1.58 10.13 6.39
N TYR A 92 2.63 10.15 5.58
CA TYR A 92 2.56 9.57 4.24
C TYR A 92 3.76 8.70 3.93
N LEU A 93 3.57 7.76 3.02
CA LEU A 93 4.63 6.87 2.57
C LEU A 93 5.56 7.63 1.62
N LYS A 94 6.80 7.80 2.03
CA LYS A 94 7.80 8.53 1.26
C LYS A 94 8.64 7.63 0.39
N LYS A 95 9.00 6.44 0.90
CA LYS A 95 9.99 5.58 0.25
C LYS A 95 9.68 4.12 0.53
N ILE A 96 9.95 3.28 -0.44
CA ILE A 96 9.93 1.84 -0.29
C ILE A 96 11.29 1.29 -0.71
N ALA A 97 11.70 0.21 -0.06
CA ALA A 97 12.93 -0.49 -0.40
C ALA A 97 12.74 -1.99 -0.21
N MET A 98 13.49 -2.78 -0.96
CA MET A 98 13.46 -4.22 -0.81
C MET A 98 14.15 -4.61 0.49
N VAL A 99 13.60 -5.58 1.19
CA VAL A 99 14.23 -6.16 2.38
C VAL A 99 15.07 -7.34 1.91
N GLU A 100 16.33 -7.29 2.27
CA GLU A 100 17.27 -8.39 1.98
C GLU A 100 17.23 -9.46 3.03
#